data_74be19cbc09ad97e906b5536b77de10c
#
_entry.id   74be19cbc09ad97e906b5536b77de10c
#
_cell.length_a   1.000
_cell.length_b   1.000
_cell.length_c   1.000
_cell.angle_alpha   90.00
_cell.angle_beta   90.00
_cell.angle_gamma   90.00
#
_symmetry.space_group_name_H-M   'P 1'
#
loop_
_entity.id
_entity.type
_entity.pdbx_description
1 polymer ?
#
loop_
_entity_poly.entity_id
_entity_poly.type
_entity_poly.pdbx_seq_one_letter_code
_entity_poly.pdbx_strand_id
1 'polypeptide(L)'
;FPLSLKLWPDTMVVVDNLNRRDSVLKRGTIITSINGMRFPELTDTLTRYLSSDGYNMTNKLQSLSSRSGFGTTYRSVFGVGHNIPISFIDHLGLEKDTLIRSFVPVRDTTKKVATRPKRERITKKERRNNIRNLKMHDDTKTAVMQLHSFGRNLGIHKFIKQSFRSIRKNNAQNLVIDLRSNGGGSVTNSTLLSKYISNKPFKVADS
;
A
#
# COMPACT_ATOMS: atom_id res chain seq x y z
N PHE A 1 16.48 8.21 -5.53
CA PHE A 1 16.60 8.05 -4.08
C PHE A 1 16.81 6.56 -3.75
N PRO A 2 17.83 6.18 -2.93
CA PRO A 2 18.22 4.78 -2.79
C PRO A 2 17.45 4.00 -1.73
N LEU A 3 16.71 4.66 -0.84
CA LEU A 3 15.96 3.99 0.24
C LEU A 3 14.50 3.79 -0.10
N SER A 4 13.96 2.64 0.24
CA SER A 4 12.53 2.42 0.40
C SER A 4 12.18 2.59 1.87
N LEU A 5 11.23 3.46 2.16
CA LEU A 5 10.89 3.85 3.53
C LEU A 5 9.46 3.45 3.86
N LYS A 6 9.21 3.10 5.10
CA LYS A 6 7.88 2.97 5.68
C LYS A 6 7.66 4.15 6.61
N LEU A 7 6.54 4.84 6.43
CA LEU A 7 6.16 6.01 7.19
C LEU A 7 4.93 5.71 8.05
N TRP A 8 4.99 6.18 9.29
CA TRP A 8 3.88 6.32 10.22
C TRP A 8 3.75 7.80 10.58
N PRO A 9 2.74 8.24 11.36
CA PRO A 9 2.59 9.66 11.70
C PRO A 9 3.81 10.30 12.39
N ASP A 10 4.57 9.51 13.13
CA ASP A 10 5.67 9.95 13.99
C ASP A 10 7.03 9.33 13.66
N THR A 11 7.08 8.39 12.70
CA THR A 11 8.29 7.57 12.50
C THR A 11 8.50 7.24 11.03
N MET A 12 9.75 7.26 10.60
CA MET A 12 10.18 6.86 9.26
C MET A 12 11.28 5.80 9.36
N VAL A 13 11.06 4.62 8.77
CA VAL A 13 11.93 3.44 8.90
C VAL A 13 12.38 2.93 7.55
N VAL A 14 13.64 2.54 7.44
CA VAL A 14 14.20 1.89 6.25
C VAL A 14 13.62 0.49 6.09
N VAL A 15 13.00 0.22 4.94
CA VAL A 15 12.50 -1.10 4.54
C VAL A 15 13.48 -1.81 3.62
N ASP A 16 14.08 -1.07 2.70
CA ASP A 16 15.06 -1.58 1.74
C ASP A 16 16.05 -0.49 1.34
N ASN A 17 17.29 -0.89 1.06
CA ASN A 17 18.34 0.00 0.56
C ASN A 17 18.91 -0.58 -0.74
N LEU A 18 18.80 0.19 -1.82
CA LEU A 18 19.33 -0.20 -3.13
C LEU A 18 20.86 -0.26 -3.15
N ASN A 19 21.52 0.50 -2.27
CA ASN A 19 22.97 0.44 -2.05
C ASN A 19 23.30 -0.76 -1.14
N ARG A 20 23.35 -1.95 -1.71
CA ARG A 20 23.51 -3.23 -0.99
C ARG A 20 24.80 -3.33 -0.14
N ARG A 21 25.79 -2.49 -0.41
CA ARG A 21 27.07 -2.43 0.34
C ARG A 21 27.00 -1.48 1.53
N ASP A 22 25.91 -0.75 1.70
CA ASP A 22 25.73 0.15 2.84
C ASP A 22 25.51 -0.69 4.11
N SER A 23 26.43 -0.54 5.06
CA SER A 23 26.38 -1.23 6.35
C SER A 23 25.66 -0.43 7.44
N VAL A 24 25.32 0.83 7.18
CA VAL A 24 24.76 1.78 8.14
C VAL A 24 23.24 1.78 8.06
N LEU A 25 22.68 2.14 6.92
CA LEU A 25 21.24 2.28 6.73
C LEU A 25 20.60 0.95 6.33
N LYS A 26 20.50 0.05 7.30
CA LYS A 26 19.89 -1.27 7.13
C LYS A 26 18.37 -1.22 7.35
N ARG A 27 17.70 -2.30 6.98
CA ARG A 27 16.29 -2.49 7.30
C ARG A 27 16.05 -2.36 8.80
N GLY A 28 15.08 -1.56 9.19
CA GLY A 28 14.74 -1.26 10.58
C GLY A 28 15.37 0.01 11.13
N THR A 29 16.34 0.62 10.43
CA THR A 29 16.94 1.90 10.85
C THR A 29 15.89 3.01 10.83
N ILE A 30 15.77 3.76 11.92
CA ILE A 30 14.88 4.92 12.03
C ILE A 30 15.59 6.13 11.47
N ILE A 31 14.98 6.80 10.51
CA ILE A 31 15.47 8.03 9.90
C ILE A 31 14.82 9.24 10.57
N THR A 32 15.60 10.20 11.00
CA THR A 32 15.12 11.42 11.68
C THR A 32 15.15 12.65 10.79
N SER A 33 16.09 12.73 9.84
CA SER A 33 16.11 13.79 8.84
C SER A 33 16.66 13.32 7.50
N ILE A 34 16.31 14.02 6.44
CA ILE A 34 16.85 13.85 5.09
C ILE A 34 17.17 15.24 4.53
N ASN A 35 18.41 15.43 4.11
CA ASN A 35 18.90 16.69 3.57
C ASN A 35 18.63 17.90 4.50
N GLY A 36 18.82 17.68 5.81
CA GLY A 36 18.62 18.68 6.86
C GLY A 36 17.17 18.92 7.26
N MET A 37 16.20 18.37 6.52
CA MET A 37 14.78 18.50 6.84
C MET A 37 14.34 17.35 7.77
N ARG A 38 13.82 17.70 8.94
CA ARG A 38 13.34 16.72 9.92
C ARG A 38 12.08 16.01 9.45
N PHE A 39 11.88 14.80 9.94
CA PHE A 39 10.79 13.91 9.50
C PHE A 39 9.40 14.56 9.49
N PRO A 40 8.91 15.25 10.52
CA PRO A 40 7.57 15.85 10.50
C PRO A 40 7.40 16.87 9.37
N GLU A 41 8.37 17.77 9.21
CA GLU A 41 8.37 18.81 8.18
C GLU A 41 8.48 18.21 6.77
N LEU A 42 9.36 17.24 6.60
CA LEU A 42 9.54 16.50 5.35
C LEU A 42 8.24 15.82 4.92
N THR A 43 7.58 15.12 5.86
CA THR A 43 6.34 14.40 5.59
C THR A 43 5.20 15.36 5.26
N ASP A 44 5.07 16.45 6.01
CA ASP A 44 4.06 17.48 5.72
C ASP A 44 4.27 18.07 4.32
N THR A 45 5.51 18.41 3.97
CA THR A 45 5.84 18.92 2.64
C THR A 45 5.50 17.91 1.54
N LEU A 46 5.93 16.67 1.65
CA LEU A 46 5.69 15.66 0.61
C LEU A 46 4.20 15.32 0.45
N THR A 47 3.44 15.29 1.55
CA THR A 47 2.02 14.94 1.51
C THR A 47 1.15 16.03 0.85
N ARG A 48 1.60 17.27 0.75
CA ARG A 48 0.92 18.33 -0.02
C ARG A 48 0.87 18.04 -1.51
N TYR A 49 1.84 17.29 -2.03
CA TYR A 49 1.92 16.90 -3.45
C TYR A 49 1.22 15.57 -3.76
N LEU A 50 0.57 14.95 -2.76
CA LEU A 50 -0.17 13.69 -2.93
C LEU A 50 -1.67 13.93 -2.84
N SER A 51 -2.40 13.43 -3.83
CA SER A 51 -3.86 13.40 -3.77
C SER A 51 -4.36 12.38 -2.75
N SER A 52 -5.49 12.66 -2.14
CA SER A 52 -6.23 11.72 -1.29
C SER A 52 -7.71 12.09 -1.28
N ASP A 53 -8.56 11.15 -0.89
CA ASP A 53 -9.96 11.44 -0.66
C ASP A 53 -10.12 12.21 0.66
N GLY A 54 -10.56 13.47 0.58
CA GLY A 54 -10.69 14.36 1.72
C GLY A 54 -9.38 14.50 2.51
N TYR A 55 -9.48 14.37 3.83
CA TYR A 55 -8.36 14.52 4.76
C TYR A 55 -7.64 13.19 5.09
N ASN A 56 -7.67 12.21 4.20
CA ASN A 56 -7.12 10.88 4.46
C ASN A 56 -5.58 10.86 4.44
N MET A 57 -4.96 11.22 5.58
CA MET A 57 -3.50 11.18 5.75
C MET A 57 -2.94 9.75 5.67
N THR A 58 -3.69 8.74 6.11
CA THR A 58 -3.28 7.33 6.06
C THR A 58 -2.99 6.89 4.62
N ASN A 59 -3.82 7.31 3.65
CA ASN A 59 -3.59 7.03 2.23
C ASN A 59 -2.30 7.69 1.72
N LYS A 60 -2.04 8.94 2.10
CA LYS A 60 -0.82 9.67 1.72
C LYS A 60 0.43 9.00 2.28
N LEU A 61 0.45 8.67 3.57
CA LEU A 61 1.55 7.94 4.21
C LEU A 61 1.76 6.56 3.58
N GLN A 62 0.68 5.85 3.25
CA GLN A 62 0.77 4.57 2.57
C GLN A 62 1.32 4.70 1.14
N SER A 63 0.97 5.76 0.43
CA SER A 63 1.51 6.08 -0.90
C SER A 63 3.02 6.34 -0.84
N LEU A 64 3.49 7.14 0.13
CA LEU A 64 4.91 7.33 0.38
C LEU A 64 5.60 6.03 0.79
N SER A 65 4.94 5.17 1.54
CA SER A 65 5.47 3.88 2.01
C SER A 65 5.50 2.80 0.94
N SER A 66 4.95 3.03 -0.26
CA SER A 66 5.04 2.08 -1.36
C SER A 66 6.49 1.96 -1.85
N ARG A 67 6.85 0.83 -2.50
CA ARG A 67 8.24 0.48 -2.85
C ARG A 67 9.06 1.61 -3.48
N SER A 68 8.47 2.45 -4.28
CA SER A 68 9.12 3.61 -4.91
C SER A 68 8.47 4.95 -4.55
N GLY A 69 7.42 4.93 -3.74
CA GLY A 69 6.58 6.10 -3.47
C GLY A 69 7.35 7.26 -2.87
N PHE A 70 8.08 7.00 -1.78
CA PHE A 70 8.92 8.04 -1.16
C PHE A 70 9.92 8.61 -2.15
N GLY A 71 10.74 7.75 -2.76
CA GLY A 71 11.82 8.20 -3.64
C GLY A 71 11.33 8.95 -4.88
N THR A 72 10.17 8.56 -5.44
CA THR A 72 9.57 9.27 -6.57
C THR A 72 9.06 10.64 -6.16
N THR A 73 8.29 10.72 -5.07
CA THR A 73 7.74 11.99 -4.57
C THR A 73 8.86 12.93 -4.13
N TYR A 74 9.85 12.43 -3.38
CA TYR A 74 11.01 13.21 -2.95
C TYR A 74 11.75 13.81 -4.15
N ARG A 75 12.01 13.00 -5.18
CA ARG A 75 12.67 13.47 -6.40
C ARG A 75 11.86 14.55 -7.12
N SER A 76 10.55 14.40 -7.17
CA SER A 76 9.67 15.36 -7.86
C SER A 76 9.62 16.71 -7.14
N VAL A 77 9.75 16.72 -5.81
CA VAL A 77 9.64 17.94 -5.00
C VAL A 77 11.01 18.62 -4.82
N PHE A 78 12.05 17.86 -4.50
CA PHE A 78 13.35 18.40 -4.11
C PHE A 78 14.46 18.13 -5.13
N GLY A 79 14.20 17.31 -6.14
CA GLY A 79 15.28 16.74 -6.93
C GLY A 79 16.07 15.67 -6.15
N VAL A 80 17.14 15.17 -6.73
CA VAL A 80 18.06 14.25 -6.03
C VAL A 80 19.50 14.64 -6.34
N GLY A 81 20.19 15.10 -5.32
CA GLY A 81 21.62 15.37 -5.35
C GLY A 81 22.44 14.06 -5.42
N HIS A 82 23.73 14.21 -5.73
CA HIS A 82 24.65 13.07 -5.81
C HIS A 82 24.86 12.42 -4.43
N ASN A 83 25.01 13.24 -3.41
CA ASN A 83 25.10 12.85 -2.00
C ASN A 83 23.93 13.43 -1.23
N ILE A 84 23.31 12.63 -0.38
CA ILE A 84 22.12 12.98 0.40
C ILE A 84 22.48 12.81 1.87
N PRO A 85 22.55 13.89 2.67
CA PRO A 85 22.70 13.81 4.11
C PRO A 85 21.49 13.13 4.76
N ILE A 86 21.72 12.19 5.66
CA ILE A 86 20.71 11.45 6.41
C ILE A 86 21.09 11.45 7.89
N SER A 87 20.16 11.88 8.74
CA SER A 87 20.26 11.64 10.19
C SER A 87 19.39 10.44 10.56
N PHE A 88 19.90 9.59 11.44
CA PHE A 88 19.25 8.34 11.83
C PHE A 88 19.56 7.98 13.28
N ILE A 89 18.73 7.11 13.87
CA ILE A 89 18.97 6.54 15.20
C ILE A 89 19.74 5.23 15.04
N ASP A 90 20.87 5.12 15.73
CA ASP A 90 21.69 3.91 15.76
C ASP A 90 21.11 2.85 16.73
N HIS A 91 21.80 1.71 16.82
CA HIS A 91 21.40 0.59 17.72
C HIS A 91 21.54 0.92 19.21
N LEU A 92 22.22 2.00 19.58
CA LEU A 92 22.33 2.49 20.95
C LEU A 92 21.30 3.59 21.27
N GLY A 93 20.42 3.94 20.31
CA GLY A 93 19.45 5.00 20.48
C GLY A 93 20.01 6.40 20.28
N LEU A 94 21.23 6.53 19.77
CA LEU A 94 21.89 7.84 19.55
C LEU A 94 21.62 8.31 18.12
N GLU A 95 21.34 9.61 17.95
CA GLU A 95 21.23 10.24 16.64
C GLU A 95 22.60 10.39 16.02
N LYS A 96 22.76 9.94 14.76
CA LYS A 96 23.98 10.02 13.97
C LYS A 96 23.70 10.47 12.56
N ASP A 97 24.69 11.02 11.91
CA ASP A 97 24.64 11.48 10.54
C ASP A 97 25.44 10.59 9.60
N THR A 98 24.98 10.47 8.38
CA THR A 98 25.68 9.78 7.30
C THR A 98 25.36 10.42 5.95
N LEU A 99 26.19 10.15 4.95
CA LEU A 99 25.95 10.55 3.57
C LEU A 99 25.66 9.32 2.72
N ILE A 100 24.54 9.30 2.04
CA ILE A 100 24.24 8.24 1.07
C ILE A 100 24.33 8.78 -0.35
N ARG A 101 24.86 7.94 -1.25
CA ARG A 101 24.90 8.27 -2.68
C ARG A 101 23.55 7.96 -3.34
N SER A 102 23.13 8.84 -4.23
CA SER A 102 21.97 8.55 -5.08
C SER A 102 22.21 7.28 -5.88
N PHE A 103 21.18 6.44 -5.97
CA PHE A 103 21.25 5.22 -6.76
C PHE A 103 21.11 5.55 -8.24
N VAL A 104 22.16 5.25 -9.00
CA VAL A 104 22.13 5.28 -10.47
C VAL A 104 22.06 3.84 -10.95
N PRO A 105 20.96 3.41 -11.57
CA PRO A 105 20.88 2.07 -12.11
C PRO A 105 21.92 1.91 -13.24
N VAL A 106 22.88 1.04 -13.04
CA VAL A 106 23.79 0.64 -14.11
C VAL A 106 22.99 -0.19 -15.10
N ARG A 107 22.76 0.35 -16.27
CA ARG A 107 22.13 -0.37 -17.37
C ARG A 107 23.17 -1.34 -17.93
N ASP A 108 23.16 -2.57 -17.44
CA ASP A 108 23.95 -3.65 -18.00
C ASP A 108 23.41 -3.99 -19.38
N THR A 109 23.97 -3.36 -20.41
CA THR A 109 23.58 -3.57 -21.81
C THR A 109 23.99 -4.96 -22.32
N THR A 110 24.82 -5.70 -21.58
CA THR A 110 25.24 -7.05 -21.95
C THR A 110 24.28 -8.13 -21.49
N LYS A 111 23.46 -7.84 -20.48
CA LYS A 111 22.41 -8.75 -20.06
C LYS A 111 21.29 -8.73 -21.10
N LYS A 112 21.19 -9.81 -21.89
CA LYS A 112 19.96 -10.10 -22.63
C LYS A 112 18.79 -9.87 -21.68
N VAL A 113 17.86 -8.98 -22.07
CA VAL A 113 16.62 -8.74 -21.32
C VAL A 113 16.03 -10.12 -21.07
N ALA A 114 16.11 -10.58 -19.82
CA ALA A 114 15.51 -11.85 -19.46
C ALA A 114 14.05 -11.76 -19.90
N THR A 115 13.70 -12.56 -20.89
CA THR A 115 12.31 -12.65 -21.36
C THR A 115 11.48 -12.93 -20.12
N ARG A 116 10.60 -12.00 -19.79
CA ARG A 116 9.71 -12.19 -18.63
C ARG A 116 9.08 -13.56 -18.78
N PRO A 117 9.17 -14.45 -17.78
CA PRO A 117 8.58 -15.76 -17.89
C PRO A 117 7.13 -15.56 -18.33
N LYS A 118 6.71 -16.31 -19.39
CA LYS A 118 5.32 -16.27 -19.86
C LYS A 118 4.45 -16.51 -18.63
N ARG A 119 3.71 -15.48 -18.21
CA ARG A 119 2.73 -15.66 -17.13
C ARG A 119 1.81 -16.78 -17.56
N GLU A 120 1.72 -17.83 -16.76
CA GLU A 120 0.74 -18.88 -16.97
C GLU A 120 -0.64 -18.23 -17.15
N ARG A 121 -1.36 -18.67 -18.18
CA ARG A 121 -2.70 -18.17 -18.45
C ARG A 121 -3.63 -18.74 -17.41
N ILE A 122 -3.85 -17.99 -16.34
CA ILE A 122 -4.86 -18.35 -15.35
C ILE A 122 -6.26 -18.31 -15.98
N THR A 123 -7.09 -19.28 -15.64
CA THR A 123 -8.47 -19.36 -16.11
C THR A 123 -9.30 -18.16 -15.62
N LYS A 124 -10.42 -17.89 -16.30
CA LYS A 124 -11.37 -16.86 -15.87
C LYS A 124 -11.89 -17.12 -14.43
N LYS A 125 -12.03 -18.38 -14.05
CA LYS A 125 -12.47 -18.80 -12.70
C LYS A 125 -11.40 -18.46 -11.66
N GLU A 126 -10.16 -18.84 -11.87
CA GLU A 126 -9.03 -18.51 -10.99
C GLU A 126 -8.83 -16.99 -10.84
N ARG A 127 -8.87 -16.26 -11.96
CA ARG A 127 -8.81 -14.80 -11.91
C ARG A 127 -9.92 -14.19 -11.06
N ARG A 128 -11.14 -14.71 -11.16
CA ARG A 128 -12.25 -14.25 -10.30
C ARG A 128 -12.04 -14.59 -8.84
N ASN A 129 -11.55 -15.80 -8.53
CA ASN A 129 -11.26 -16.23 -7.15
C ASN A 129 -10.13 -15.42 -6.52
N ASN A 130 -9.13 -15.01 -7.32
CA ASN A 130 -8.05 -14.14 -6.86
C ASN A 130 -8.52 -12.69 -6.57
N ILE A 131 -9.64 -12.27 -7.16
CA ILE A 131 -10.19 -10.92 -6.95
C ILE A 131 -11.20 -10.88 -5.81
N ARG A 132 -11.93 -11.99 -5.60
CA ARG A 132 -13.03 -12.07 -4.64
C ARG A 132 -13.14 -13.48 -4.08
N ASN A 133 -13.27 -13.59 -2.77
CA ASN A 133 -13.37 -14.87 -2.09
C ASN A 133 -14.20 -14.72 -0.81
N LEU A 134 -14.89 -15.79 -0.43
CA LEU A 134 -15.55 -15.92 0.86
C LEU A 134 -15.06 -17.21 1.52
N LYS A 135 -14.52 -17.09 2.73
CA LYS A 135 -14.14 -18.21 3.58
C LYS A 135 -14.99 -18.20 4.84
N MET A 136 -15.44 -19.38 5.24
CA MET A 136 -16.16 -19.59 6.50
C MET A 136 -15.19 -20.24 7.50
N HIS A 137 -15.20 -19.75 8.72
CA HIS A 137 -14.45 -20.30 9.86
C HIS A 137 -15.47 -20.74 10.90
N ASP A 138 -15.80 -22.02 10.91
CA ASP A 138 -16.89 -22.58 11.71
C ASP A 138 -16.59 -22.55 13.22
N ASP A 139 -15.30 -22.71 13.58
CA ASP A 139 -14.76 -22.63 14.96
C ASP A 139 -15.07 -21.27 15.61
N THR A 140 -14.96 -20.18 14.86
CA THR A 140 -15.19 -18.81 15.34
C THR A 140 -16.51 -18.21 14.86
N LYS A 141 -17.31 -18.97 14.13
CA LYS A 141 -18.53 -18.48 13.45
C LYS A 141 -18.30 -17.19 12.67
N THR A 142 -17.12 -17.10 12.02
CA THR A 142 -16.66 -15.90 11.30
C THR A 142 -16.63 -16.17 9.80
N ALA A 143 -17.21 -15.24 9.03
CA ALA A 143 -17.05 -15.18 7.58
C ALA A 143 -15.96 -14.16 7.23
N VAL A 144 -15.01 -14.51 6.37
CA VAL A 144 -14.00 -13.59 5.83
C VAL A 144 -14.27 -13.39 4.34
N MET A 145 -14.71 -12.19 3.98
CA MET A 145 -14.95 -11.77 2.60
C MET A 145 -13.78 -10.94 2.09
N GLN A 146 -13.06 -11.45 1.09
CA GLN A 146 -11.97 -10.73 0.44
C GLN A 146 -12.48 -10.12 -0.87
N LEU A 147 -12.22 -8.82 -1.09
CA LEU A 147 -12.58 -8.08 -2.29
C LEU A 147 -11.41 -7.19 -2.70
N HIS A 148 -10.68 -7.60 -3.73
CA HIS A 148 -9.51 -6.86 -4.23
C HIS A 148 -9.87 -5.86 -5.35
N SER A 149 -11.14 -5.80 -5.77
CA SER A 149 -11.63 -4.83 -6.74
C SER A 149 -13.15 -4.75 -6.73
N PHE A 150 -13.68 -3.56 -6.98
CA PHE A 150 -15.09 -3.33 -7.32
C PHE A 150 -15.31 -3.17 -8.83
N GLY A 151 -14.36 -3.60 -9.66
CA GLY A 151 -14.41 -3.44 -11.12
C GLY A 151 -15.67 -4.03 -11.76
N ARG A 152 -16.07 -3.44 -12.89
CA ARG A 152 -17.15 -3.96 -13.74
C ARG A 152 -16.73 -5.30 -14.35
N ASN A 153 -17.69 -6.13 -14.74
CA ASN A 153 -17.49 -7.44 -15.40
C ASN A 153 -16.73 -8.51 -14.58
N LEU A 154 -16.47 -8.24 -13.30
CA LEU A 154 -15.86 -9.20 -12.37
C LEU A 154 -16.91 -10.03 -11.62
N GLY A 155 -18.19 -9.80 -11.88
CA GLY A 155 -19.31 -10.50 -11.23
C GLY A 155 -19.44 -10.20 -9.73
N ILE A 156 -18.96 -9.02 -9.28
CA ILE A 156 -18.96 -8.61 -7.87
C ILE A 156 -20.39 -8.54 -7.31
N HIS A 157 -21.32 -7.98 -8.07
CA HIS A 157 -22.73 -7.89 -7.66
C HIS A 157 -23.34 -9.27 -7.28
N LYS A 158 -23.16 -10.27 -8.16
CA LYS A 158 -23.63 -11.65 -7.91
C LYS A 158 -22.90 -12.26 -6.72
N PHE A 159 -21.58 -12.04 -6.62
CA PHE A 159 -20.76 -12.54 -5.53
C PHE A 159 -21.23 -12.01 -4.18
N ILE A 160 -21.43 -10.69 -4.03
CA ILE A 160 -21.91 -10.08 -2.78
C ILE A 160 -23.25 -10.71 -2.37
N LYS A 161 -24.22 -10.78 -3.29
CA LYS A 161 -25.53 -11.41 -2.99
C LYS A 161 -25.41 -12.86 -2.52
N GLN A 162 -24.59 -13.65 -3.20
CA GLN A 162 -24.36 -15.05 -2.84
C GLN A 162 -23.62 -15.20 -1.51
N SER A 163 -22.63 -14.35 -1.26
CA SER A 163 -21.88 -14.34 -0.01
C SER A 163 -22.78 -14.07 1.20
N PHE A 164 -23.62 -13.05 1.15
CA PHE A 164 -24.55 -12.77 2.26
C PHE A 164 -25.63 -13.84 2.43
N ARG A 165 -26.04 -14.52 1.36
CA ARG A 165 -26.89 -15.72 1.49
C ARG A 165 -26.16 -16.85 2.20
N SER A 166 -24.89 -17.09 1.84
CA SER A 166 -24.06 -18.12 2.47
C SER A 166 -23.79 -17.81 3.94
N ILE A 167 -23.45 -16.56 4.27
CA ILE A 167 -23.23 -16.10 5.64
C ILE A 167 -24.45 -16.40 6.52
N ARG A 168 -25.66 -16.06 6.04
CA ARG A 168 -26.91 -16.36 6.77
C ARG A 168 -27.17 -17.85 6.90
N LYS A 169 -27.00 -18.62 5.80
CA LYS A 169 -27.22 -20.06 5.81
C LYS A 169 -26.32 -20.79 6.81
N ASN A 170 -25.11 -20.36 6.97
CA ASN A 170 -24.13 -20.95 7.89
C ASN A 170 -24.13 -20.30 9.28
N ASN A 171 -25.09 -19.43 9.58
CA ASN A 171 -25.25 -18.76 10.88
C ASN A 171 -23.95 -18.08 11.37
N ALA A 172 -23.17 -17.50 10.45
CA ALA A 172 -21.98 -16.74 10.82
C ALA A 172 -22.39 -15.49 11.62
N GLN A 173 -21.75 -15.31 12.77
CA GLN A 173 -22.04 -14.20 13.69
C GLN A 173 -21.15 -12.99 13.42
N ASN A 174 -19.96 -13.23 12.86
CA ASN A 174 -18.97 -12.22 12.58
C ASN A 174 -18.68 -12.17 11.09
N LEU A 175 -18.48 -10.96 10.56
CA LEU A 175 -18.06 -10.72 9.18
C LEU A 175 -16.84 -9.82 9.15
N VAL A 176 -15.75 -10.34 8.62
CA VAL A 176 -14.55 -9.56 8.27
C VAL A 176 -14.57 -9.28 6.78
N ILE A 177 -14.47 -8.00 6.41
CA ILE A 177 -14.38 -7.57 5.01
C ILE A 177 -12.96 -7.10 4.77
N ASP A 178 -12.19 -7.86 3.99
CA ASP A 178 -10.82 -7.55 3.62
C ASP A 178 -10.79 -6.81 2.28
N LEU A 179 -10.51 -5.52 2.35
CA LEU A 179 -10.37 -4.62 1.20
C LEU A 179 -8.91 -4.25 0.93
N ARG A 180 -7.95 -4.89 1.57
CA ARG A 180 -6.53 -4.65 1.30
C ARG A 180 -6.24 -4.89 -0.18
N SER A 181 -5.47 -3.98 -0.79
CA SER A 181 -5.18 -3.97 -2.23
C SER A 181 -6.41 -3.72 -3.14
N ASN A 182 -7.55 -3.27 -2.60
CA ASN A 182 -8.69 -2.85 -3.41
C ASN A 182 -8.48 -1.41 -3.90
N GLY A 183 -8.24 -1.25 -5.20
CA GLY A 183 -8.08 0.05 -5.85
C GLY A 183 -9.41 0.70 -6.28
N GLY A 184 -10.56 0.22 -5.80
CA GLY A 184 -11.87 0.75 -6.15
C GLY A 184 -12.49 0.10 -7.38
N GLY A 185 -13.31 0.86 -8.11
CA GLY A 185 -14.01 0.41 -9.32
C GLY A 185 -15.42 1.02 -9.45
N SER A 186 -16.44 0.19 -9.64
CA SER A 186 -17.82 0.64 -9.83
C SER A 186 -18.47 1.06 -8.50
N VAL A 187 -18.95 2.28 -8.42
CA VAL A 187 -19.73 2.80 -7.30
C VAL A 187 -20.97 1.93 -7.01
N THR A 188 -21.61 1.39 -8.05
CA THR A 188 -22.76 0.49 -7.87
C THR A 188 -22.39 -0.76 -7.07
N ASN A 189 -21.19 -1.32 -7.28
CA ASN A 189 -20.75 -2.51 -6.55
C ASN A 189 -20.40 -2.20 -5.09
N SER A 190 -19.73 -1.07 -4.82
CA SER A 190 -19.41 -0.65 -3.45
C SER A 190 -20.68 -0.26 -2.68
N THR A 191 -21.59 0.49 -3.31
CA THR A 191 -22.90 0.83 -2.72
C THR A 191 -23.72 -0.42 -2.39
N LEU A 192 -23.70 -1.44 -3.26
CA LEU A 192 -24.38 -2.70 -2.96
C LEU A 192 -23.81 -3.37 -1.69
N LEU A 193 -22.49 -3.41 -1.55
CA LEU A 193 -21.87 -3.94 -0.33
C LEU A 193 -22.30 -3.14 0.90
N SER A 194 -22.26 -1.81 0.81
CA SER A 194 -22.69 -0.92 1.89
C SER A 194 -24.14 -1.15 2.30
N LYS A 195 -25.06 -1.41 1.35
CA LYS A 195 -26.46 -1.76 1.65
C LYS A 195 -26.62 -3.05 2.45
N TYR A 196 -25.70 -4.00 2.31
CA TYR A 196 -25.76 -5.25 3.06
C TYR A 196 -25.21 -5.13 4.49
N ILE A 197 -24.34 -4.17 4.76
CA ILE A 197 -23.71 -3.97 6.07
C ILE A 197 -24.31 -2.81 6.86
N SER A 198 -24.98 -1.88 6.20
CA SER A 198 -25.62 -0.74 6.87
C SER A 198 -26.95 -1.19 7.49
N ASN A 199 -27.19 -0.78 8.73
CA ASN A 199 -28.44 -0.94 9.44
C ASN A 199 -29.36 0.29 9.32
N LYS A 200 -28.89 1.37 8.67
CA LYS A 200 -29.64 2.62 8.47
C LYS A 200 -29.54 3.07 7.01
N PRO A 201 -30.52 3.81 6.51
CA PRO A 201 -30.39 4.50 5.23
C PRO A 201 -29.16 5.42 5.22
N PHE A 202 -28.46 5.48 4.08
CA PHE A 202 -27.31 6.35 3.90
C PHE A 202 -27.32 6.97 2.50
N LYS A 203 -26.74 8.16 2.38
CA LYS A 203 -26.48 8.81 1.09
C LYS A 203 -25.11 8.38 0.57
N VAL A 204 -25.00 8.21 -0.74
CA VAL A 204 -23.73 7.88 -1.41
C VAL A 204 -23.02 9.15 -1.89
N ALA A 205 -23.79 10.17 -2.24
CA ALA A 205 -23.30 11.49 -2.63
C ALA A 205 -24.38 12.54 -2.34
N ASP A 206 -23.97 13.75 -2.12
CA ASP A 206 -24.89 14.89 -2.12
C ASP A 206 -25.19 15.27 -3.59
N SER A 207 -26.47 15.46 -3.87
CA SER A 207 -26.99 15.91 -5.17
C SER A 207 -26.99 17.44 -5.21
#